data_7dc509e92b1ccedaa1eac5e1775d6133
#
_entry.id   7dc509e92b1ccedaa1eac5e1775d6133
#
_cell.length_a   1.000
_cell.length_b   1.000
_cell.length_c   1.000
_cell.angle_alpha   90.00
_cell.angle_beta   90.00
_cell.angle_gamma   90.00
#
_symmetry.space_group_name_H-M   'P 1'
#
loop_
_entity.id
_entity.type
_entity.pdbx_description
1 polymer ?
#
loop_
_entity_poly.entity_id
_entity_poly.type
_entity_poly.pdbx_seq_one_letter_code
_entity_poly.pdbx_strand_id
1 'polypeptide(L)'
;KRFSDIKNISSNNINEIKYYYQQLYESFIFSIDIKNINHDMLENLRSKIGFLINNINDHEIIKYIDYSLSQIHSLTEFYQYANSYQSLILRMVNESGRSGEYVTPSALVQLMVEMLSPTDGTSIYDPACGTGGLLIESARYIKGNCLNKNLNYSLIGNDTSSFACLISIVNLLINKEFNFEIILKDSLDKNYKNKKYDFVLTNPPFGKKSGWDNIHIDTHYKGPNLDYYFLEHVIDSLAVNGKAAIILPERFLYDVSKECITLKDKIFQNYNLEYILSIPSGALLPYTAVKLCILFISNSGPTDRIFFYNLNNGEKYSRTNTIKFDDFIDFLESAKNRTITEHSWIINISDTPSSYNLLLKDKERNSYEFLSDSIVNIEQTIRNNELLLTELSLLREKIAILESTIKNHSHEYEFERLKVGNIAIVKSGNLLQKNRLLPTGPIPVYGGNGVIGYNNEAMANGENIIIGKVGALCGNVRYVQGDIWVTNNSLIIKNYSPNKVLTPYLAKLLSTLNLRRLAVGTAQQYLTTTQIKNVEVSIPPLTTQYKLNIWLDELDNTLEQYNNLIEKIMNDKRELKENLYKGLLIE
;
A
#
# COMPACT_ATOMS: atom_id res chain seq x y z
N LYS A 1 -38.54 2.21 3.42
CA LYS A 1 -38.17 3.46 2.71
C LYS A 1 -37.06 3.11 1.71
N ARG A 2 -37.23 3.49 0.44
CA ARG A 2 -36.30 3.12 -0.64
C ARG A 2 -35.07 4.03 -0.60
N PHE A 3 -33.92 3.53 -1.02
CA PHE A 3 -32.68 4.29 -1.25
C PHE A 3 -32.88 5.53 -2.16
N SER A 4 -33.95 5.56 -2.98
CA SER A 4 -34.34 6.70 -3.81
C SER A 4 -34.71 7.97 -3.04
N ASP A 5 -35.03 7.88 -1.75
CA ASP A 5 -35.44 9.03 -0.93
C ASP A 5 -34.26 9.89 -0.45
N ILE A 6 -33.02 9.44 -0.73
CA ILE A 6 -31.77 10.04 -0.29
C ILE A 6 -31.34 11.25 -1.13
N LYS A 7 -31.82 11.36 -2.37
CA LYS A 7 -31.36 12.40 -3.31
C LYS A 7 -31.60 13.84 -2.87
N ASN A 8 -32.32 14.06 -1.77
CA ASN A 8 -32.74 15.40 -1.33
C ASN A 8 -32.10 15.89 -0.02
N ILE A 9 -31.09 15.18 0.53
CA ILE A 9 -30.37 15.70 1.69
C ILE A 9 -29.30 16.69 1.22
N SER A 10 -29.70 17.94 1.06
CA SER A 10 -28.80 19.07 0.76
C SER A 10 -28.12 19.64 2.00
N SER A 11 -28.14 18.93 3.14
CA SER A 11 -27.64 19.48 4.38
C SER A 11 -26.15 19.28 4.53
N ASN A 12 -25.45 20.39 4.79
CA ASN A 12 -24.06 20.39 5.27
C ASN A 12 -23.97 19.99 6.75
N ASN A 13 -25.05 19.47 7.35
CA ASN A 13 -25.13 19.12 8.75
C ASN A 13 -24.70 17.65 8.95
N ILE A 14 -23.52 17.46 9.47
CA ILE A 14 -22.90 16.14 9.72
C ILE A 14 -23.76 15.27 10.64
N ASN A 15 -24.51 15.86 11.56
CA ASN A 15 -25.34 15.12 12.52
C ASN A 15 -26.60 14.54 11.86
N GLU A 16 -27.20 15.24 10.91
CA GLU A 16 -28.32 14.71 10.11
C GLU A 16 -27.88 13.57 9.20
N ILE A 17 -26.70 13.70 8.61
CA ILE A 17 -26.08 12.67 7.79
C ILE A 17 -25.82 11.42 8.63
N LYS A 18 -25.20 11.57 9.83
CA LYS A 18 -24.93 10.48 10.77
C LYS A 18 -26.20 9.76 11.22
N TYR A 19 -27.24 10.50 11.59
CA TYR A 19 -28.54 9.94 11.99
C TYR A 19 -29.17 9.12 10.86
N TYR A 20 -29.07 9.61 9.64
CA TYR A 20 -29.58 8.94 8.46
C TYR A 20 -28.84 7.61 8.20
N TYR A 21 -27.50 7.60 8.29
CA TYR A 21 -26.71 6.37 8.14
C TYR A 21 -26.99 5.35 9.22
N GLN A 22 -27.22 5.77 10.43
CA GLN A 22 -27.64 4.87 11.50
C GLN A 22 -28.95 4.16 11.15
N GLN A 23 -29.93 4.88 10.61
CA GLN A 23 -31.20 4.31 10.15
C GLN A 23 -31.03 3.35 8.94
N LEU A 24 -30.14 3.67 8.03
CA LEU A 24 -29.81 2.81 6.89
C LEU A 24 -29.14 1.49 7.34
N TYR A 25 -28.17 1.58 8.21
CA TYR A 25 -27.51 0.41 8.77
C TYR A 25 -28.45 -0.48 9.57
N GLU A 26 -29.34 0.11 10.37
CA GLU A 26 -30.38 -0.62 11.07
C GLU A 26 -31.28 -1.37 10.09
N SER A 27 -31.70 -0.74 9.00
CA SER A 27 -32.51 -1.39 7.96
C SER A 27 -31.75 -2.47 7.17
N PHE A 28 -30.45 -2.29 6.97
CA PHE A 28 -29.59 -3.28 6.33
C PHE A 28 -29.41 -4.52 7.21
N ILE A 29 -29.11 -4.35 8.49
CA ILE A 29 -29.00 -5.46 9.45
C ILE A 29 -30.33 -6.20 9.58
N PHE A 30 -31.48 -5.53 9.52
CA PHE A 30 -32.78 -6.15 9.47
C PHE A 30 -33.03 -7.00 8.20
N SER A 31 -32.34 -6.71 7.10
CA SER A 31 -32.49 -7.44 5.84
C SER A 31 -31.55 -8.65 5.72
N ILE A 32 -30.56 -8.81 6.63
CA ILE A 32 -29.73 -10.01 6.70
C ILE A 32 -30.63 -11.18 7.16
N ASP A 33 -30.55 -12.32 6.49
CA ASP A 33 -31.37 -13.50 6.78
C ASP A 33 -31.14 -14.00 8.21
N ILE A 34 -32.04 -13.63 9.11
CA ILE A 34 -31.92 -13.66 10.57
C ILE A 34 -32.06 -15.08 11.13
N LYS A 35 -32.29 -16.10 10.31
CA LYS A 35 -32.54 -17.46 10.78
C LYS A 35 -31.44 -18.04 11.69
N ASN A 36 -30.24 -17.48 11.64
CA ASN A 36 -29.08 -17.95 12.40
C ASN A 36 -28.46 -16.93 13.37
N ILE A 37 -29.08 -15.75 13.58
CA ILE A 37 -28.55 -14.71 14.47
C ILE A 37 -29.50 -14.55 15.67
N ASN A 38 -28.95 -14.73 16.87
CA ASN A 38 -29.67 -14.45 18.13
C ASN A 38 -30.02 -12.95 18.23
N HIS A 39 -31.19 -12.61 18.78
CA HIS A 39 -31.67 -11.25 18.95
C HIS A 39 -30.68 -10.36 19.74
N ASP A 40 -30.06 -10.88 20.80
CA ASP A 40 -29.09 -10.15 21.63
C ASP A 40 -27.82 -9.82 20.86
N MET A 41 -27.39 -10.71 19.97
CA MET A 41 -26.25 -10.51 19.06
C MET A 41 -26.55 -9.43 18.04
N LEU A 42 -27.78 -9.38 17.53
CA LEU A 42 -28.23 -8.35 16.59
C LEU A 42 -28.26 -6.96 17.22
N GLU A 43 -28.80 -6.85 18.43
CA GLU A 43 -28.84 -5.58 19.19
C GLU A 43 -27.44 -5.09 19.56
N ASN A 44 -26.54 -5.99 19.96
CA ASN A 44 -25.13 -5.67 20.23
C ASN A 44 -24.45 -5.14 18.96
N LEU A 45 -24.66 -5.79 17.81
CA LEU A 45 -24.10 -5.37 16.52
C LEU A 45 -24.63 -3.98 16.10
N ARG A 46 -25.93 -3.72 16.26
CA ARG A 46 -26.55 -2.41 16.00
C ARG A 46 -25.93 -1.31 16.83
N SER A 47 -25.81 -1.54 18.16
CA SER A 47 -25.21 -0.58 19.07
C SER A 47 -23.77 -0.24 18.69
N LYS A 48 -22.98 -1.26 18.34
CA LYS A 48 -21.58 -1.08 17.92
C LYS A 48 -21.46 -0.32 16.59
N ILE A 49 -22.28 -0.65 15.59
CA ILE A 49 -22.28 0.05 14.30
C ILE A 49 -22.69 1.51 14.47
N GLY A 50 -23.74 1.78 15.24
CA GLY A 50 -24.17 3.14 15.56
C GLY A 50 -23.06 3.94 16.26
N PHE A 51 -22.37 3.35 17.22
CA PHE A 51 -21.23 3.96 17.89
C PHE A 51 -20.08 4.28 16.90
N LEU A 52 -19.73 3.35 16.01
CA LEU A 52 -18.66 3.53 15.03
C LEU A 52 -18.98 4.65 14.03
N ILE A 53 -20.22 4.70 13.50
CA ILE A 53 -20.67 5.74 12.57
C ILE A 53 -20.58 7.12 13.24
N ASN A 54 -20.99 7.23 14.51
CA ASN A 54 -20.92 8.50 15.25
C ASN A 54 -19.47 8.99 15.47
N ASN A 55 -18.49 8.09 15.45
CA ASN A 55 -17.07 8.43 15.58
C ASN A 55 -16.34 8.70 14.25
N ILE A 56 -17.00 8.55 13.11
CA ILE A 56 -16.42 8.95 11.81
C ILE A 56 -16.57 10.47 11.66
N ASN A 57 -15.47 11.18 11.60
CA ASN A 57 -15.44 12.64 11.46
C ASN A 57 -15.09 13.12 10.04
N ASP A 58 -14.89 12.21 9.10
CA ASP A 58 -14.55 12.52 7.71
C ASP A 58 -15.81 12.51 6.83
N HIS A 59 -16.21 13.69 6.37
CA HIS A 59 -17.41 13.90 5.57
C HIS A 59 -17.31 13.27 4.16
N GLU A 60 -16.12 13.21 3.58
CA GLU A 60 -15.91 12.64 2.25
C GLU A 60 -16.01 11.10 2.31
N ILE A 61 -15.49 10.49 3.36
CA ILE A 61 -15.64 9.05 3.59
C ILE A 61 -17.12 8.67 3.73
N ILE A 62 -17.89 9.45 4.47
CA ILE A 62 -19.34 9.22 4.64
C ILE A 62 -20.06 9.31 3.28
N LYS A 63 -19.79 10.34 2.49
CA LYS A 63 -20.38 10.50 1.14
C LYS A 63 -20.03 9.34 0.20
N TYR A 64 -18.83 8.83 0.31
CA TYR A 64 -18.36 7.73 -0.54
C TYR A 64 -18.99 6.39 -0.16
N ILE A 65 -19.15 6.13 1.13
CA ILE A 65 -19.92 4.98 1.62
C ILE A 65 -21.36 5.03 1.09
N ASP A 66 -21.99 6.20 1.14
CA ASP A 66 -23.33 6.43 0.61
C ASP A 66 -23.41 6.11 -0.88
N TYR A 67 -22.56 6.72 -1.68
CA TYR A 67 -22.53 6.45 -3.12
C TYR A 67 -22.37 4.96 -3.41
N SER A 68 -21.51 4.28 -2.68
CA SER A 68 -21.26 2.85 -2.87
C SER A 68 -22.44 1.98 -2.49
N LEU A 69 -23.10 2.29 -1.37
CA LEU A 69 -24.30 1.58 -0.91
C LEU A 69 -25.52 1.89 -1.79
N SER A 70 -25.61 3.09 -2.36
CA SER A 70 -26.71 3.48 -3.27
C SER A 70 -26.72 2.71 -4.60
N GLN A 71 -25.59 2.10 -4.96
CA GLN A 71 -25.46 1.25 -6.16
C GLN A 71 -25.95 -0.19 -5.92
N ILE A 72 -26.26 -0.57 -4.68
CA ILE A 72 -26.68 -1.94 -4.32
C ILE A 72 -28.20 -1.96 -4.16
N HIS A 73 -28.91 -2.69 -5.01
CA HIS A 73 -30.38 -2.73 -5.02
C HIS A 73 -30.96 -3.99 -4.37
N SER A 74 -30.15 -5.02 -4.10
CA SER A 74 -30.55 -6.24 -3.40
C SER A 74 -29.40 -6.93 -2.68
N LEU A 75 -29.73 -7.76 -1.67
CA LEU A 75 -28.73 -8.62 -0.97
C LEU A 75 -28.06 -9.63 -1.90
N THR A 76 -28.77 -10.12 -2.90
CA THR A 76 -28.21 -11.06 -3.90
C THR A 76 -27.14 -10.34 -4.73
N GLU A 77 -27.41 -9.10 -5.16
CA GLU A 77 -26.43 -8.25 -5.82
C GLU A 77 -25.26 -7.92 -4.90
N PHE A 78 -25.52 -7.63 -3.62
CA PHE A 78 -24.47 -7.37 -2.64
C PHE A 78 -23.47 -8.54 -2.53
N TYR A 79 -23.94 -9.79 -2.45
CA TYR A 79 -23.06 -10.95 -2.42
C TYR A 79 -22.36 -11.23 -3.76
N GLN A 80 -23.00 -10.91 -4.89
CA GLN A 80 -22.37 -11.00 -6.21
C GLN A 80 -21.27 -9.94 -6.39
N TYR A 81 -21.44 -8.77 -5.78
CA TYR A 81 -20.48 -7.66 -5.80
C TYR A 81 -19.47 -7.70 -4.66
N ALA A 82 -19.50 -8.71 -3.78
CA ALA A 82 -18.59 -8.81 -2.63
C ALA A 82 -17.10 -8.70 -3.04
N ASN A 83 -16.70 -9.34 -4.14
CA ASN A 83 -15.35 -9.22 -4.70
C ASN A 83 -15.08 -7.82 -5.29
N SER A 84 -16.09 -7.19 -5.88
CA SER A 84 -16.01 -5.82 -6.39
C SER A 84 -15.98 -4.81 -5.25
N TYR A 85 -16.63 -5.10 -4.15
CA TYR A 85 -16.63 -4.31 -2.92
C TYR A 85 -15.26 -4.30 -2.24
N GLN A 86 -14.56 -5.43 -2.17
CA GLN A 86 -13.16 -5.45 -1.71
C GLN A 86 -12.27 -4.57 -2.59
N SER A 87 -12.44 -4.62 -3.90
CA SER A 87 -11.71 -3.75 -4.84
C SER A 87 -12.04 -2.27 -4.62
N LEU A 88 -13.29 -1.97 -4.25
CA LEU A 88 -13.77 -0.62 -3.97
C LEU A 88 -13.16 -0.11 -2.65
N ILE A 89 -13.17 -0.90 -1.59
CA ILE A 89 -12.54 -0.58 -0.31
C ILE A 89 -11.04 -0.33 -0.49
N LEU A 90 -10.35 -1.19 -1.24
CA LEU A 90 -8.94 -1.00 -1.57
C LEU A 90 -8.68 0.32 -2.30
N ARG A 91 -9.58 0.74 -3.20
CA ARG A 91 -9.51 2.05 -3.83
C ARG A 91 -9.74 3.19 -2.84
N MET A 92 -10.75 3.09 -1.99
CA MET A 92 -11.07 4.12 -0.98
C MET A 92 -9.90 4.32 -0.01
N VAL A 93 -9.33 3.24 0.49
CA VAL A 93 -8.15 3.26 1.35
C VAL A 93 -6.97 3.90 0.62
N ASN A 94 -6.77 3.59 -0.66
CA ASN A 94 -5.71 4.17 -1.49
C ASN A 94 -5.93 5.66 -1.81
N GLU A 95 -7.17 6.09 -2.01
CA GLU A 95 -7.52 7.49 -2.34
C GLU A 95 -7.54 8.41 -1.11
N SER A 96 -7.78 7.87 0.09
CA SER A 96 -7.78 8.64 1.35
C SER A 96 -6.39 9.12 1.80
N GLY A 97 -5.31 8.77 1.08
CA GLY A 97 -3.93 9.13 1.44
C GLY A 97 -3.39 8.38 2.68
N ARG A 98 -4.21 7.54 3.31
CA ARG A 98 -3.86 6.65 4.44
C ARG A 98 -3.73 5.19 3.98
N SER A 99 -3.37 5.00 2.74
CA SER A 99 -3.42 3.73 2.01
C SER A 99 -2.51 2.61 2.55
N GLY A 100 -1.64 2.91 3.52
CA GLY A 100 -0.72 1.91 4.08
C GLY A 100 -1.16 1.27 5.39
N GLU A 101 -2.20 1.79 6.04
CA GLU A 101 -2.47 1.46 7.44
C GLU A 101 -3.49 0.32 7.65
N TYR A 102 -4.24 -0.10 6.60
CA TYR A 102 -5.43 -0.93 6.83
C TYR A 102 -5.46 -2.28 6.10
N VAL A 103 -4.56 -2.54 5.16
CA VAL A 103 -4.66 -3.75 4.32
C VAL A 103 -3.35 -4.51 4.27
N THR A 104 -3.39 -5.77 4.67
CA THR A 104 -2.29 -6.73 4.50
C THR A 104 -2.46 -7.46 3.17
N PRO A 105 -1.41 -7.63 2.34
CA PRO A 105 -1.48 -8.41 1.11
C PRO A 105 -2.02 -9.82 1.35
N SER A 106 -2.95 -10.26 0.51
CA SER A 106 -3.64 -11.55 0.68
C SER A 106 -2.70 -12.75 0.75
N ALA A 107 -1.59 -12.73 0.01
CA ALA A 107 -0.58 -13.79 0.04
C ALA A 107 0.07 -13.95 1.43
N LEU A 108 0.35 -12.84 2.13
CA LEU A 108 0.87 -12.87 3.50
C LEU A 108 -0.20 -13.31 4.50
N VAL A 109 -1.42 -12.84 4.32
CA VAL A 109 -2.57 -13.27 5.13
C VAL A 109 -2.75 -14.79 5.05
N GLN A 110 -2.76 -15.36 3.85
CA GLN A 110 -2.86 -16.79 3.62
C GLN A 110 -1.70 -17.56 4.25
N LEU A 111 -0.46 -17.08 4.05
CA LEU A 111 0.72 -17.70 4.64
C LEU A 111 0.67 -17.74 6.17
N MET A 112 0.34 -16.63 6.81
CA MET A 112 0.29 -16.54 8.28
C MET A 112 -0.76 -17.52 8.83
N VAL A 113 -1.91 -17.62 8.19
CA VAL A 113 -2.99 -18.51 8.59
C VAL A 113 -2.61 -19.97 8.35
N GLU A 114 -2.01 -20.29 7.19
CA GLU A 114 -1.54 -21.66 6.86
C GLU A 114 -0.53 -22.16 7.90
N MET A 115 0.45 -21.31 8.26
CA MET A 115 1.47 -21.65 9.24
C MET A 115 0.92 -21.87 10.65
N LEU A 116 -0.06 -21.09 11.07
CA LEU A 116 -0.66 -21.26 12.40
C LEU A 116 -1.69 -22.38 12.44
N SER A 117 -2.36 -22.66 11.32
CA SER A 117 -3.37 -23.70 11.16
C SER A 117 -4.48 -23.66 12.22
N PRO A 118 -5.24 -22.54 12.33
CA PRO A 118 -6.29 -22.42 13.34
C PRO A 118 -7.36 -23.49 13.16
N THR A 119 -7.94 -23.92 14.29
CA THR A 119 -8.87 -25.04 14.33
C THR A 119 -10.23 -24.64 14.90
N ASP A 120 -11.22 -25.49 14.71
CA ASP A 120 -12.53 -25.34 15.34
C ASP A 120 -12.43 -25.37 16.87
N GLY A 121 -13.29 -24.65 17.55
CA GLY A 121 -13.31 -24.52 19.01
C GLY A 121 -12.34 -23.49 19.57
N THR A 122 -11.67 -22.71 18.74
CA THR A 122 -10.62 -21.76 19.15
C THR A 122 -11.00 -20.30 19.01
N SER A 123 -10.27 -19.45 19.71
CA SER A 123 -10.35 -17.98 19.65
C SER A 123 -9.21 -17.40 18.83
N ILE A 124 -9.55 -16.56 17.86
CA ILE A 124 -8.60 -15.89 16.95
C ILE A 124 -8.65 -14.38 17.23
N TYR A 125 -7.49 -13.78 17.48
CA TYR A 125 -7.37 -12.37 17.82
C TYR A 125 -6.43 -11.60 16.89
N ASP A 126 -6.85 -10.41 16.47
CA ASP A 126 -6.01 -9.44 15.76
C ASP A 126 -6.06 -8.10 16.49
N PRO A 127 -4.96 -7.68 17.17
CA PRO A 127 -4.90 -6.42 17.92
C PRO A 127 -4.83 -5.15 17.06
N ALA A 128 -4.68 -5.27 15.73
CA ALA A 128 -4.67 -4.17 14.77
C ALA A 128 -5.39 -4.61 13.49
N CYS A 129 -6.67 -4.96 13.63
CA CYS A 129 -7.38 -5.78 12.64
C CYS A 129 -7.63 -5.10 11.29
N GLY A 130 -7.52 -3.77 11.21
CA GLY A 130 -7.76 -3.02 9.99
C GLY A 130 -9.10 -3.40 9.35
N THR A 131 -9.06 -3.94 8.14
CA THR A 131 -10.26 -4.39 7.40
C THR A 131 -10.71 -5.82 7.72
N GLY A 132 -10.08 -6.49 8.68
CA GLY A 132 -10.45 -7.84 9.14
C GLY A 132 -9.91 -8.99 8.29
N GLY A 133 -8.93 -8.73 7.43
CA GLY A 133 -8.42 -9.72 6.46
C GLY A 133 -7.89 -11.00 7.11
N LEU A 134 -7.09 -10.89 8.19
CA LEU A 134 -6.54 -12.04 8.93
C LEU A 134 -7.64 -12.86 9.62
N LEU A 135 -8.65 -12.20 10.18
CA LEU A 135 -9.78 -12.87 10.82
C LEU A 135 -10.63 -13.66 9.81
N ILE A 136 -10.92 -13.04 8.65
CA ILE A 136 -11.71 -13.67 7.58
C ILE A 136 -10.97 -14.89 7.00
N GLU A 137 -9.67 -14.77 6.75
CA GLU A 137 -8.90 -15.89 6.20
C GLU A 137 -8.76 -17.03 7.20
N SER A 138 -8.61 -16.72 8.51
CA SER A 138 -8.63 -17.73 9.57
C SER A 138 -9.96 -18.50 9.59
N ALA A 139 -11.09 -17.81 9.47
CA ALA A 139 -12.40 -18.45 9.38
C ALA A 139 -12.54 -19.30 8.11
N ARG A 140 -12.03 -18.79 6.96
CA ARG A 140 -12.02 -19.54 5.70
C ARG A 140 -11.20 -20.81 5.80
N TYR A 141 -10.02 -20.74 6.41
CA TYR A 141 -9.14 -21.88 6.66
C TYR A 141 -9.83 -22.94 7.52
N ILE A 142 -10.43 -22.55 8.65
CA ILE A 142 -11.16 -23.46 9.54
C ILE A 142 -12.30 -24.15 8.78
N LYS A 143 -13.11 -23.39 8.04
CA LYS A 143 -14.23 -23.94 7.23
C LYS A 143 -13.75 -24.90 6.14
N GLY A 144 -12.60 -24.63 5.53
CA GLY A 144 -12.01 -25.48 4.48
C GLY A 144 -11.42 -26.79 4.99
N ASN A 145 -10.92 -26.81 6.24
CA ASN A 145 -10.22 -27.96 6.82
C ASN A 145 -11.06 -28.78 7.80
N CYS A 146 -12.27 -28.33 8.16
CA CYS A 146 -13.17 -29.05 9.06
C CYS A 146 -14.31 -29.70 8.31
N LEU A 147 -14.54 -31.00 8.56
CA LEU A 147 -15.69 -31.76 8.02
C LEU A 147 -17.00 -31.44 8.75
N ASN A 148 -16.92 -30.88 9.96
CA ASN A 148 -18.07 -30.52 10.77
C ASN A 148 -18.77 -29.27 10.22
N LYS A 149 -20.10 -29.29 10.10
CA LYS A 149 -20.91 -28.15 9.66
C LYS A 149 -21.24 -27.16 10.79
N ASN A 150 -21.15 -27.59 12.04
CA ASN A 150 -21.43 -26.76 13.23
C ASN A 150 -20.09 -26.33 13.86
N LEU A 151 -19.48 -25.33 13.31
CA LEU A 151 -18.21 -24.78 13.79
C LEU A 151 -18.42 -23.77 14.92
N ASN A 152 -17.54 -23.79 15.91
CA ASN A 152 -17.62 -22.96 17.10
C ASN A 152 -16.29 -22.22 17.39
N TYR A 153 -15.83 -21.40 16.47
CA TYR A 153 -14.68 -20.51 16.68
C TYR A 153 -15.15 -19.07 16.93
N SER A 154 -14.31 -18.24 17.52
CA SER A 154 -14.59 -16.82 17.74
C SER A 154 -13.51 -15.94 17.11
N LEU A 155 -13.92 -14.84 16.46
CA LEU A 155 -13.06 -13.88 15.80
C LEU A 155 -13.08 -12.57 16.58
N ILE A 156 -11.93 -12.12 17.06
CA ILE A 156 -11.82 -10.90 17.86
C ILE A 156 -10.86 -9.93 17.18
N GLY A 157 -11.27 -8.69 16.97
CA GLY A 157 -10.44 -7.66 16.37
C GLY A 157 -10.49 -6.36 17.13
N ASN A 158 -9.36 -5.71 17.29
CA ASN A 158 -9.28 -4.35 17.79
C ASN A 158 -8.68 -3.43 16.72
N ASP A 159 -9.17 -2.20 16.68
CA ASP A 159 -8.55 -1.11 15.91
C ASP A 159 -8.86 0.24 16.53
N THR A 160 -8.01 1.22 16.33
CA THR A 160 -8.21 2.61 16.79
C THR A 160 -9.02 3.44 15.80
N SER A 161 -9.18 2.96 14.57
CA SER A 161 -9.94 3.61 13.51
C SER A 161 -11.39 3.10 13.48
N SER A 162 -12.34 3.99 13.73
CA SER A 162 -13.76 3.68 13.59
C SER A 162 -14.14 3.23 12.17
N PHE A 163 -13.46 3.80 11.17
CA PHE A 163 -13.63 3.41 9.78
C PHE A 163 -13.13 1.99 9.51
N ALA A 164 -11.93 1.64 9.97
CA ALA A 164 -11.38 0.29 9.85
C ALA A 164 -12.29 -0.75 10.55
N CYS A 165 -12.73 -0.46 11.78
CA CYS A 165 -13.67 -1.32 12.51
C CYS A 165 -14.98 -1.53 11.75
N LEU A 166 -15.54 -0.47 11.15
CA LEU A 166 -16.76 -0.57 10.36
C LEU A 166 -16.57 -1.47 9.14
N ILE A 167 -15.48 -1.25 8.40
CA ILE A 167 -15.14 -2.09 7.24
C ILE A 167 -14.92 -3.54 7.65
N SER A 168 -14.23 -3.79 8.75
CA SER A 168 -14.01 -5.15 9.28
C SER A 168 -15.34 -5.85 9.58
N ILE A 169 -16.27 -5.17 10.26
CA ILE A 169 -17.62 -5.72 10.53
C ILE A 169 -18.35 -6.06 9.22
N VAL A 170 -18.36 -5.14 8.26
CA VAL A 170 -19.03 -5.37 6.97
C VAL A 170 -18.39 -6.53 6.22
N ASN A 171 -17.06 -6.61 6.19
CA ASN A 171 -16.35 -7.70 5.54
C ASN A 171 -16.64 -9.07 6.19
N LEU A 172 -16.69 -9.13 7.53
CA LEU A 172 -17.05 -10.35 8.24
C LEU A 172 -18.48 -10.79 7.90
N LEU A 173 -19.44 -9.87 7.92
CA LEU A 173 -20.83 -10.16 7.56
C LEU A 173 -21.00 -10.64 6.11
N ILE A 174 -20.28 -10.02 5.16
CA ILE A 174 -20.26 -10.47 3.74
C ILE A 174 -19.74 -11.89 3.62
N ASN A 175 -18.73 -12.26 4.40
CA ASN A 175 -18.20 -13.62 4.44
C ASN A 175 -19.03 -14.58 5.30
N LYS A 176 -20.23 -14.15 5.75
CA LYS A 176 -21.16 -14.93 6.58
C LYS A 176 -20.55 -15.39 7.90
N GLU A 177 -19.69 -14.54 8.45
CA GLU A 177 -19.17 -14.69 9.81
C GLU A 177 -20.07 -13.95 10.77
N PHE A 178 -20.51 -14.60 11.84
CA PHE A 178 -21.44 -14.04 12.80
C PHE A 178 -20.91 -14.11 14.25
N ASN A 179 -19.99 -15.01 14.55
CA ASN A 179 -19.36 -15.13 15.85
C ASN A 179 -18.07 -14.30 15.90
N PHE A 180 -18.23 -12.98 15.94
CA PHE A 180 -17.10 -12.05 16.00
C PHE A 180 -17.33 -10.90 17.00
N GLU A 181 -16.23 -10.30 17.44
CA GLU A 181 -16.22 -9.10 18.25
C GLU A 181 -15.19 -8.11 17.69
N ILE A 182 -15.65 -7.00 17.09
CA ILE A 182 -14.79 -5.90 16.66
C ILE A 182 -14.93 -4.74 17.64
N ILE A 183 -13.80 -4.27 18.17
CA ILE A 183 -13.75 -3.31 19.26
C ILE A 183 -12.97 -2.08 18.80
N LEU A 184 -13.61 -0.90 18.82
CA LEU A 184 -12.93 0.39 18.64
C LEU A 184 -12.16 0.73 19.91
N LYS A 185 -10.92 0.30 19.96
CA LYS A 185 -10.05 0.52 21.12
C LYS A 185 -8.59 0.36 20.76
N ASP A 186 -7.74 1.11 21.44
CA ASP A 186 -6.30 0.90 21.42
C ASP A 186 -5.94 -0.37 22.20
N SER A 187 -5.36 -1.35 21.52
CA SER A 187 -4.91 -2.61 22.09
C SER A 187 -3.77 -2.42 23.10
N LEU A 188 -3.08 -1.28 23.00
CA LEU A 188 -1.97 -0.92 23.86
C LEU A 188 -2.42 -0.04 25.06
N ASP A 189 -3.74 0.17 25.28
CA ASP A 189 -4.26 0.88 26.45
C ASP A 189 -4.04 0.06 27.73
N LYS A 190 -3.49 0.69 28.78
CA LYS A 190 -3.25 0.08 30.11
C LYS A 190 -4.48 -0.55 30.77
N ASN A 191 -5.67 -0.03 30.45
CA ASN A 191 -6.94 -0.56 30.96
C ASN A 191 -7.44 -1.76 30.15
N TYR A 192 -6.69 -2.19 29.15
CA TYR A 192 -7.01 -3.39 28.40
C TYR A 192 -6.62 -4.60 29.25
N LYS A 193 -7.62 -5.27 29.82
CA LYS A 193 -7.38 -6.56 30.49
C LYS A 193 -6.99 -7.57 29.42
N ASN A 194 -5.76 -8.04 29.46
CA ASN A 194 -5.26 -9.06 28.53
C ASN A 194 -6.11 -10.33 28.67
N LYS A 195 -7.05 -10.50 27.74
CA LYS A 195 -7.68 -11.78 27.48
C LYS A 195 -6.65 -12.70 26.85
N LYS A 196 -6.80 -13.99 27.01
CA LYS A 196 -5.93 -15.00 26.40
C LYS A 196 -6.63 -15.61 25.20
N TYR A 197 -5.88 -15.82 24.12
CA TYR A 197 -6.40 -16.31 22.85
C TYR A 197 -5.56 -17.49 22.35
N ASP A 198 -6.18 -18.40 21.62
CA ASP A 198 -5.52 -19.58 21.08
C ASP A 198 -4.65 -19.21 19.87
N PHE A 199 -5.12 -18.25 19.05
CA PHE A 199 -4.36 -17.75 17.91
C PHE A 199 -4.37 -16.23 17.89
N VAL A 200 -3.19 -15.63 17.67
CA VAL A 200 -3.01 -14.18 17.50
C VAL A 200 -2.29 -13.91 16.19
N LEU A 201 -2.95 -13.22 15.27
CA LEU A 201 -2.37 -12.86 13.97
C LEU A 201 -2.47 -11.35 13.79
N THR A 202 -1.39 -10.70 13.41
CA THR A 202 -1.44 -9.25 13.20
C THR A 202 -0.36 -8.71 12.28
N ASN A 203 -0.71 -7.65 11.58
CA ASN A 203 0.20 -6.74 10.90
C ASN A 203 0.06 -5.37 11.55
N PRO A 204 0.81 -5.09 12.63
CA PRO A 204 0.65 -3.87 13.40
C PRO A 204 1.21 -2.65 12.68
N PRO A 205 0.87 -1.43 13.08
CA PRO A 205 1.49 -0.22 12.57
C PRO A 205 2.98 -0.17 12.92
N PHE A 206 3.81 0.24 11.96
CA PHE A 206 5.26 0.37 12.12
C PHE A 206 5.65 1.80 12.47
N GLY A 207 6.79 1.96 13.12
CA GLY A 207 7.43 3.24 13.32
C GLY A 207 7.65 3.64 14.77
N LYS A 208 7.94 4.93 14.96
CA LYS A 208 8.21 5.48 16.29
C LYS A 208 6.91 5.97 16.94
N LYS A 209 6.89 5.88 18.26
CA LYS A 209 5.84 6.36 19.15
C LYS A 209 5.79 7.91 19.15
N SER A 210 5.30 8.55 18.09
CA SER A 210 5.10 10.01 18.07
C SER A 210 3.66 10.35 18.45
N GLY A 211 3.48 11.23 19.45
CA GLY A 211 2.16 11.68 19.92
C GLY A 211 1.41 10.70 20.84
N TRP A 212 2.04 9.64 21.30
CA TRP A 212 1.47 8.60 22.15
C TRP A 212 1.98 8.70 23.60
N ASP A 213 2.14 9.90 24.11
CA ASP A 213 2.70 10.16 25.45
C ASP A 213 1.86 9.55 26.60
N ASN A 214 0.63 9.12 26.29
CA ASN A 214 -0.32 8.55 27.25
C ASN A 214 -0.42 7.02 27.21
N ILE A 215 0.45 6.31 26.47
CA ILE A 215 0.49 4.86 26.56
C ILE A 215 1.13 4.48 27.89
N HIS A 216 0.30 4.23 28.87
CA HIS A 216 0.69 3.66 30.16
C HIS A 216 0.51 2.14 30.10
N ILE A 217 1.25 1.48 29.22
CA ILE A 217 1.27 0.03 29.19
C ILE A 217 2.23 -0.42 30.29
N ASP A 218 1.80 -1.38 31.09
CA ASP A 218 2.68 -2.13 31.98
C ASP A 218 3.48 -3.14 31.15
N THR A 219 4.40 -2.62 30.32
CA THR A 219 5.23 -3.40 29.41
C THR A 219 6.68 -3.42 29.87
N HIS A 220 7.39 -4.49 29.53
CA HIS A 220 8.83 -4.58 29.76
C HIS A 220 9.60 -3.75 28.73
N TYR A 221 9.07 -3.66 27.49
CA TYR A 221 9.66 -2.81 26.45
C TYR A 221 9.40 -1.34 26.76
N LYS A 222 10.47 -0.52 26.81
CA LYS A 222 10.41 0.93 27.08
C LYS A 222 11.02 1.78 25.97
N GLY A 223 11.32 1.18 24.81
CA GLY A 223 11.92 1.87 23.68
C GLY A 223 10.93 2.66 22.81
N PRO A 224 11.41 3.25 21.69
CA PRO A 224 10.59 4.14 20.86
C PRO A 224 9.72 3.42 19.82
N ASN A 225 9.91 2.13 19.57
CA ASN A 225 9.32 1.41 18.44
C ASN A 225 7.94 0.87 18.78
N LEU A 226 6.90 1.36 18.08
CA LEU A 226 5.51 0.99 18.30
C LEU A 226 5.25 -0.50 18.02
N ASP A 227 5.83 -1.02 16.96
CA ASP A 227 5.72 -2.42 16.56
C ASP A 227 6.26 -3.40 17.63
N TYR A 228 7.22 -3.00 18.46
CA TYR A 228 7.71 -3.84 19.56
C TYR A 228 6.75 -3.87 20.77
N TYR A 229 6.00 -2.81 21.00
CA TYR A 229 4.88 -2.84 21.97
C TYR A 229 3.79 -3.81 21.51
N PHE A 230 3.46 -3.82 20.22
CA PHE A 230 2.53 -4.80 19.67
C PHE A 230 3.07 -6.23 19.78
N LEU A 231 4.37 -6.46 19.54
CA LEU A 231 4.96 -7.78 19.73
C LEU A 231 4.80 -8.25 21.18
N GLU A 232 5.06 -7.39 22.16
CA GLU A 232 4.88 -7.72 23.56
C GLU A 232 3.41 -7.99 23.90
N HIS A 233 2.49 -7.16 23.42
CA HIS A 233 1.05 -7.39 23.58
C HIS A 233 0.60 -8.73 22.96
N VAL A 234 1.11 -9.09 21.78
CA VAL A 234 0.80 -10.35 21.11
C VAL A 234 1.20 -11.54 21.97
N ILE A 235 2.45 -11.60 22.43
CA ILE A 235 2.92 -12.73 23.27
C ILE A 235 2.18 -12.80 24.61
N ASP A 236 1.92 -11.64 25.20
CA ASP A 236 1.17 -11.55 26.47
C ASP A 236 -0.33 -11.86 26.31
N SER A 237 -0.84 -11.94 25.08
CA SER A 237 -2.22 -12.32 24.77
C SER A 237 -2.38 -13.81 24.44
N LEU A 238 -1.30 -14.59 24.38
CA LEU A 238 -1.37 -16.01 24.07
C LEU A 238 -1.89 -16.85 25.23
N ALA A 239 -2.85 -17.70 24.96
CA ALA A 239 -3.23 -18.80 25.85
C ALA A 239 -2.09 -19.82 26.00
N VAL A 240 -2.18 -20.73 26.94
CA VAL A 240 -1.24 -21.86 27.04
C VAL A 240 -1.35 -22.69 25.75
N ASN A 241 -0.22 -23.00 25.12
CA ASN A 241 -0.10 -23.61 23.80
C ASN A 241 -0.69 -22.78 22.65
N GLY A 242 -1.09 -21.54 22.91
CA GLY A 242 -1.53 -20.62 21.86
C GLY A 242 -0.39 -20.24 20.92
N LYS A 243 -0.72 -19.87 19.69
CA LYS A 243 0.24 -19.52 18.64
C LYS A 243 0.02 -18.13 18.10
N ALA A 244 1.09 -17.46 17.69
CA ALA A 244 1.03 -16.15 17.06
C ALA A 244 1.83 -16.06 15.78
N ALA A 245 1.36 -15.22 14.85
CA ALA A 245 2.12 -14.74 13.71
C ALA A 245 2.04 -13.21 13.67
N ILE A 246 3.20 -12.56 13.64
CA ILE A 246 3.31 -11.10 13.61
C ILE A 246 4.28 -10.65 12.54
N ILE A 247 3.86 -9.65 11.74
CA ILE A 247 4.73 -8.98 10.77
C ILE A 247 5.47 -7.84 11.48
N LEU A 248 6.79 -7.79 11.31
CA LEU A 248 7.63 -6.73 11.88
C LEU A 248 8.64 -6.23 10.84
N PRO A 249 9.13 -4.98 10.98
CA PRO A 249 10.33 -4.57 10.27
C PRO A 249 11.52 -5.47 10.63
N GLU A 250 12.29 -5.88 9.62
CA GLU A 250 13.45 -6.78 9.81
C GLU A 250 14.48 -6.23 10.80
N ARG A 251 14.49 -4.89 11.05
CA ARG A 251 15.34 -4.28 12.06
C ARG A 251 15.23 -4.96 13.43
N PHE A 252 14.08 -5.54 13.79
CA PHE A 252 13.93 -6.29 15.03
C PHE A 252 14.97 -7.39 15.18
N LEU A 253 15.34 -8.06 14.10
CA LEU A 253 16.25 -9.21 14.14
C LEU A 253 17.66 -8.82 14.56
N TYR A 254 18.12 -7.60 14.22
CA TYR A 254 19.46 -7.09 14.52
C TYR A 254 19.50 -5.90 15.48
N ASP A 255 18.36 -5.45 16.00
CA ASP A 255 18.30 -4.39 17.00
C ASP A 255 18.90 -4.89 18.32
N VAL A 256 20.02 -4.27 18.70
CA VAL A 256 20.82 -4.59 19.92
C VAL A 256 20.63 -3.53 21.01
N SER A 257 19.60 -2.67 20.90
CA SER A 257 19.24 -1.76 21.98
C SER A 257 18.87 -2.53 23.24
N LYS A 258 19.20 -1.97 24.41
CA LYS A 258 18.93 -2.62 25.70
C LYS A 258 17.47 -3.02 25.86
N GLU A 259 16.58 -2.16 25.41
CA GLU A 259 15.13 -2.37 25.46
C GLU A 259 14.70 -3.53 24.55
N CYS A 260 15.29 -3.64 23.35
CA CYS A 260 15.01 -4.75 22.44
C CYS A 260 15.59 -6.06 22.94
N ILE A 261 16.80 -6.05 23.51
CA ILE A 261 17.40 -7.23 24.14
C ILE A 261 16.50 -7.74 25.27
N THR A 262 16.01 -6.85 26.14
CA THR A 262 15.10 -7.24 27.23
C THR A 262 13.80 -7.90 26.69
N LEU A 263 13.28 -7.40 25.57
CA LEU A 263 12.11 -8.01 24.92
C LEU A 263 12.43 -9.37 24.30
N LYS A 264 13.60 -9.51 23.66
CA LYS A 264 14.08 -10.80 23.13
C LYS A 264 14.33 -11.80 24.25
N ASP A 265 14.92 -11.39 25.37
CA ASP A 265 15.06 -12.23 26.58
C ASP A 265 13.71 -12.76 27.06
N LYS A 266 12.70 -11.88 27.17
CA LYS A 266 11.34 -12.29 27.54
C LYS A 266 10.77 -13.33 26.61
N ILE A 267 10.97 -13.14 25.29
CA ILE A 267 10.49 -14.10 24.26
C ILE A 267 11.22 -15.43 24.44
N PHE A 268 12.53 -15.45 24.46
CA PHE A 268 13.31 -16.69 24.45
C PHE A 268 13.19 -17.50 25.74
N GLN A 269 12.98 -16.83 26.89
CA GLN A 269 12.83 -17.50 28.17
C GLN A 269 11.42 -18.06 28.42
N ASN A 270 10.38 -17.45 27.86
CA ASN A 270 9.01 -17.80 28.21
C ASN A 270 8.17 -18.31 27.04
N TYR A 271 8.59 -18.05 25.80
CA TYR A 271 7.86 -18.40 24.58
C TYR A 271 8.79 -19.10 23.60
N ASN A 272 8.23 -19.91 22.71
CA ASN A 272 8.98 -20.59 21.67
C ASN A 272 8.83 -19.82 20.34
N LEU A 273 9.88 -19.09 19.94
CA LEU A 273 9.99 -18.53 18.60
C LEU A 273 10.41 -19.64 17.64
N GLU A 274 9.45 -20.22 16.93
CA GLU A 274 9.65 -21.42 16.12
C GLU A 274 10.25 -21.13 14.75
N TYR A 275 9.74 -20.07 14.09
CA TYR A 275 10.14 -19.72 12.73
C TYR A 275 10.30 -18.21 12.58
N ILE A 276 11.28 -17.83 11.77
CA ILE A 276 11.46 -16.47 11.24
C ILE A 276 11.49 -16.56 9.73
N LEU A 277 10.58 -15.84 9.08
CA LEU A 277 10.61 -15.64 7.63
C LEU A 277 11.01 -14.20 7.33
N SER A 278 12.19 -13.98 6.75
CA SER A 278 12.61 -12.69 6.21
C SER A 278 12.03 -12.49 4.83
N ILE A 279 11.39 -11.33 4.60
CA ILE A 279 10.68 -10.99 3.36
C ILE A 279 11.42 -9.85 2.67
N PRO A 280 11.70 -9.94 1.36
CA PRO A 280 12.45 -8.92 0.63
C PRO A 280 11.72 -7.57 0.59
N SER A 281 12.50 -6.50 0.42
CA SER A 281 11.98 -5.14 0.27
C SER A 281 11.01 -5.04 -0.90
N GLY A 282 9.95 -4.26 -0.73
CA GLY A 282 8.93 -4.05 -1.77
C GLY A 282 7.80 -5.08 -1.82
N ALA A 283 7.88 -6.17 -1.06
CA ALA A 283 6.82 -7.19 -1.01
C ALA A 283 5.47 -6.66 -0.51
N LEU A 284 5.47 -5.58 0.30
CA LEU A 284 4.27 -4.90 0.76
C LEU A 284 3.98 -3.58 0.00
N LEU A 285 4.52 -3.38 -1.18
CA LEU A 285 4.12 -2.23 -1.99
C LEU A 285 2.64 -2.37 -2.43
N PRO A 286 1.86 -1.28 -2.44
CA PRO A 286 2.28 0.13 -2.28
C PRO A 286 2.42 0.62 -0.83
N TYR A 287 2.22 -0.23 0.17
CA TYR A 287 2.08 0.17 1.58
C TYR A 287 3.42 0.55 2.22
N THR A 288 4.44 -0.27 2.05
CA THR A 288 5.80 0.03 2.54
C THR A 288 6.86 -0.63 1.67
N ALA A 289 8.01 0.05 1.54
CA ALA A 289 9.21 -0.52 0.92
C ALA A 289 10.19 -1.11 1.95
N VAL A 290 9.85 -1.05 3.24
CA VAL A 290 10.71 -1.56 4.32
C VAL A 290 10.85 -3.08 4.21
N LYS A 291 12.04 -3.60 4.43
CA LYS A 291 12.28 -5.04 4.55
C LYS A 291 11.63 -5.55 5.84
N LEU A 292 10.92 -6.65 5.75
CA LEU A 292 10.08 -7.17 6.82
C LEU A 292 10.48 -8.59 7.21
N CYS A 293 10.03 -9.01 8.38
CA CYS A 293 10.04 -10.42 8.78
C CYS A 293 8.69 -10.80 9.40
N ILE A 294 8.36 -12.10 9.33
CA ILE A 294 7.25 -12.68 10.08
C ILE A 294 7.84 -13.56 11.17
N LEU A 295 7.41 -13.34 12.39
CA LEU A 295 7.73 -14.20 13.53
C LEU A 295 6.56 -15.12 13.79
N PHE A 296 6.83 -16.42 13.94
CA PHE A 296 5.89 -17.44 14.37
C PHE A 296 6.26 -17.93 15.77
N ILE A 297 5.40 -17.64 16.73
CA ILE A 297 5.68 -17.80 18.17
C ILE A 297 4.60 -18.68 18.78
N SER A 298 4.97 -19.58 19.71
CA SER A 298 4.01 -20.32 20.51
C SER A 298 4.25 -20.15 22.02
N ASN A 299 3.19 -20.23 22.82
CA ASN A 299 3.27 -20.25 24.28
C ASN A 299 3.42 -21.70 24.78
N SER A 300 4.46 -22.39 24.29
CA SER A 300 4.75 -23.79 24.59
C SER A 300 6.02 -24.02 25.42
N GLY A 301 6.64 -22.92 25.90
CA GLY A 301 7.88 -22.95 26.67
C GLY A 301 8.98 -22.11 26.04
N PRO A 302 10.23 -22.20 26.56
CA PRO A 302 11.33 -21.40 26.10
C PRO A 302 11.80 -21.77 24.68
N THR A 303 12.42 -20.82 23.99
CA THR A 303 13.02 -21.02 22.67
C THR A 303 14.39 -21.72 22.79
N ASP A 304 14.53 -22.87 22.16
CA ASP A 304 15.81 -23.58 22.03
C ASP A 304 16.44 -23.29 20.66
N ARG A 305 15.66 -23.52 19.60
CA ARG A 305 16.11 -23.38 18.21
C ARG A 305 15.07 -22.69 17.35
N ILE A 306 15.53 -21.78 16.50
CA ILE A 306 14.70 -21.04 15.55
C ILE A 306 15.03 -21.52 14.14
N PHE A 307 14.02 -21.88 13.36
CA PHE A 307 14.17 -22.09 11.92
C PHE A 307 14.03 -20.75 11.20
N PHE A 308 15.14 -20.29 10.62
CA PHE A 308 15.19 -19.06 9.84
C PHE A 308 15.11 -19.36 8.34
N TYR A 309 14.28 -18.62 7.64
CA TYR A 309 14.19 -18.67 6.19
C TYR A 309 14.27 -17.26 5.60
N ASN A 310 15.17 -17.07 4.64
CA ASN A 310 15.30 -15.82 3.89
C ASN A 310 14.64 -16.00 2.51
N LEU A 311 13.50 -15.36 2.31
CA LEU A 311 12.80 -15.38 1.03
C LEU A 311 13.59 -14.56 0.00
N ASN A 312 14.49 -15.22 -0.70
CA ASN A 312 15.29 -14.63 -1.77
C ASN A 312 15.11 -15.48 -3.05
N ASN A 313 13.97 -15.32 -3.68
CA ASN A 313 13.63 -16.01 -4.93
C ASN A 313 14.12 -15.26 -6.19
N GLY A 314 14.97 -14.24 -6.04
CA GLY A 314 15.46 -13.40 -7.14
C GLY A 314 14.43 -12.42 -7.71
N GLU A 315 13.20 -12.45 -7.21
CA GLU A 315 12.12 -11.58 -7.66
C GLU A 315 12.27 -10.15 -7.09
N LYS A 316 12.03 -9.17 -7.96
CA LYS A 316 11.89 -7.77 -7.55
C LYS A 316 10.41 -7.43 -7.43
N TYR A 317 9.95 -7.32 -6.20
CA TYR A 317 8.56 -6.91 -5.94
C TYR A 317 8.36 -5.41 -6.20
N SER A 318 7.19 -5.09 -6.76
CA SER A 318 6.82 -3.73 -7.14
C SER A 318 5.30 -3.57 -7.07
N ARG A 319 4.79 -2.38 -7.36
CA ARG A 319 3.33 -2.16 -7.45
C ARG A 319 2.64 -3.03 -8.52
N THR A 320 3.37 -3.46 -9.55
CA THR A 320 2.87 -4.28 -10.66
C THR A 320 3.26 -5.75 -10.55
N ASN A 321 4.30 -6.06 -9.78
CA ASN A 321 4.72 -7.43 -9.45
C ASN A 321 4.61 -7.61 -7.93
N THR A 322 3.41 -7.93 -7.46
CA THR A 322 3.12 -8.12 -6.04
C THR A 322 3.46 -9.54 -5.60
N ILE A 323 3.81 -9.71 -4.33
CA ILE A 323 4.05 -11.02 -3.72
C ILE A 323 2.81 -11.91 -3.86
N LYS A 324 3.03 -13.19 -4.19
CA LYS A 324 2.00 -14.21 -4.39
C LYS A 324 2.16 -15.34 -3.37
N PHE A 325 1.11 -16.11 -3.16
CA PHE A 325 1.19 -17.26 -2.25
C PHE A 325 2.19 -18.33 -2.72
N ASP A 326 2.31 -18.51 -4.04
CA ASP A 326 3.25 -19.45 -4.65
C ASP A 326 4.72 -19.15 -4.31
N ASP A 327 5.06 -17.89 -4.01
CA ASP A 327 6.40 -17.48 -3.60
C ASP A 327 6.82 -18.08 -2.25
N PHE A 328 5.87 -18.62 -1.47
CA PHE A 328 6.11 -19.21 -0.15
C PHE A 328 6.14 -20.73 -0.14
N ILE A 329 5.91 -21.41 -1.28
CA ILE A 329 5.82 -22.89 -1.33
C ILE A 329 7.10 -23.52 -0.79
N ASP A 330 8.27 -23.06 -1.25
CA ASP A 330 9.57 -23.58 -0.80
C ASP A 330 9.80 -23.34 0.70
N PHE A 331 9.34 -22.20 1.22
CA PHE A 331 9.37 -21.94 2.65
C PHE A 331 8.48 -22.92 3.42
N LEU A 332 7.23 -23.13 2.99
CA LEU A 332 6.28 -24.02 3.66
C LEU A 332 6.80 -25.47 3.69
N GLU A 333 7.36 -25.95 2.58
CA GLU A 333 7.96 -27.29 2.49
C GLU A 333 9.22 -27.41 3.38
N SER A 334 10.09 -26.40 3.33
CA SER A 334 11.30 -26.37 4.13
C SER A 334 11.00 -26.26 5.63
N ALA A 335 10.01 -25.44 6.02
CA ALA A 335 9.59 -25.26 7.40
C ALA A 335 8.99 -26.55 7.99
N LYS A 336 8.15 -27.25 7.23
CA LYS A 336 7.52 -28.53 7.65
C LYS A 336 8.55 -29.59 7.99
N ASN A 337 9.61 -29.69 7.18
CA ASN A 337 10.66 -30.70 7.33
C ASN A 337 11.91 -30.18 8.06
N ARG A 338 11.94 -28.89 8.40
CA ARG A 338 13.11 -28.15 8.90
C ARG A 338 14.35 -28.39 8.03
N THR A 339 14.17 -28.41 6.71
CA THR A 339 15.23 -28.65 5.73
C THR A 339 16.12 -27.42 5.63
N ILE A 340 17.43 -27.62 5.86
CA ILE A 340 18.43 -26.58 5.70
C ILE A 340 18.81 -26.46 4.23
N THR A 341 18.72 -25.26 3.67
CA THR A 341 19.05 -24.92 2.29
C THR A 341 19.97 -23.70 2.25
N GLU A 342 20.30 -23.20 1.07
CA GLU A 342 21.00 -21.90 0.94
C GLU A 342 20.17 -20.72 1.49
N HIS A 343 18.83 -20.86 1.53
CA HIS A 343 17.88 -19.86 2.03
C HIS A 343 17.43 -20.08 3.47
N SER A 344 17.76 -21.24 4.09
CA SER A 344 17.30 -21.60 5.43
C SER A 344 18.42 -22.12 6.32
N TRP A 345 18.34 -21.81 7.63
CA TRP A 345 19.27 -22.31 8.64
C TRP A 345 18.61 -22.38 10.00
N ILE A 346 19.26 -23.06 10.93
CA ILE A 346 18.85 -23.14 12.34
C ILE A 346 19.69 -22.15 13.15
N ILE A 347 19.05 -21.39 14.02
CA ILE A 347 19.68 -20.56 15.02
C ILE A 347 19.49 -21.25 16.37
N ASN A 348 20.58 -21.66 17.02
CA ASN A 348 20.53 -22.15 18.38
C ASN A 348 20.67 -20.96 19.34
N ILE A 349 19.74 -20.81 20.27
CA ILE A 349 19.76 -19.67 21.21
C ILE A 349 20.94 -19.78 22.17
N SER A 350 21.36 -21.00 22.56
CA SER A 350 22.57 -21.25 23.38
C SER A 350 23.85 -20.69 22.77
N ASP A 351 23.94 -20.69 21.44
CA ASP A 351 25.13 -20.30 20.68
C ASP A 351 25.07 -18.83 20.24
N THR A 352 23.94 -18.16 20.51
CA THR A 352 23.71 -16.79 20.11
C THR A 352 24.30 -15.83 21.13
N PRO A 353 25.09 -14.80 20.72
CA PRO A 353 25.60 -13.79 21.64
C PRO A 353 24.46 -13.10 22.40
N SER A 354 24.73 -12.58 23.59
CA SER A 354 23.78 -11.84 24.43
C SER A 354 23.15 -10.62 23.73
N SER A 355 23.69 -10.21 22.58
CA SER A 355 23.12 -9.19 21.72
C SER A 355 21.90 -9.67 20.90
N TYR A 356 21.71 -11.01 20.79
CA TYR A 356 20.63 -11.63 20.00
C TYR A 356 20.47 -11.06 18.59
N ASN A 357 21.57 -10.93 17.85
CA ASN A 357 21.49 -10.64 16.41
C ASN A 357 21.13 -11.93 15.66
N LEU A 358 19.89 -12.03 15.20
CA LEU A 358 19.31 -13.23 14.60
C LEU A 358 19.56 -13.36 13.08
N LEU A 359 20.28 -12.40 12.47
CA LEU A 359 20.65 -12.48 11.05
C LEU A 359 21.94 -13.25 10.80
N LEU A 360 22.74 -13.51 11.85
CA LEU A 360 24.06 -14.13 11.70
C LEU A 360 23.95 -15.62 11.44
N LYS A 361 24.55 -16.11 10.34
CA LYS A 361 24.82 -17.53 10.11
C LYS A 361 26.03 -17.99 10.92
N ASP A 362 25.96 -19.15 11.56
CA ASP A 362 27.04 -19.68 12.44
C ASP A 362 28.44 -19.84 11.79
N LYS A 363 28.53 -19.82 10.46
CA LYS A 363 29.76 -20.03 9.70
C LYS A 363 30.60 -18.78 9.41
N GLU A 364 30.09 -17.57 9.71
CA GLU A 364 30.74 -16.30 9.31
C GLU A 364 31.42 -15.57 10.48
N ARG A 365 31.69 -16.26 11.60
CA ARG A 365 32.27 -15.66 12.83
C ARG A 365 33.78 -15.36 12.83
N ASN A 366 34.49 -15.65 11.75
CA ASN A 366 35.95 -15.49 11.71
C ASN A 366 36.40 -14.53 10.62
N SER A 367 36.43 -13.23 10.90
CA SER A 367 37.42 -12.32 10.26
C SER A 367 37.38 -10.89 10.83
N TYR A 368 38.24 -10.64 11.81
CA TYR A 368 38.52 -9.31 12.35
C TYR A 368 39.26 -8.36 11.38
N GLU A 369 39.74 -8.85 10.25
CA GLU A 369 40.55 -8.07 9.29
C GLU A 369 39.71 -7.20 8.31
N PHE A 370 38.42 -7.44 8.19
CA PHE A 370 37.56 -6.69 7.26
C PHE A 370 37.00 -5.37 7.81
N LEU A 371 37.14 -5.14 9.12
CA LEU A 371 36.57 -3.97 9.82
C LEU A 371 37.25 -2.65 9.44
N SER A 372 38.55 -2.62 9.20
CA SER A 372 39.28 -1.38 8.95
C SER A 372 38.94 -0.78 7.60
N ASP A 373 38.83 -1.57 6.54
CA ASP A 373 38.52 -1.10 5.19
C ASP A 373 37.04 -0.72 5.05
N SER A 374 36.15 -1.40 5.78
CA SER A 374 34.74 -1.08 5.82
C SER A 374 34.44 0.25 6.51
N ILE A 375 35.14 0.60 7.58
CA ILE A 375 34.98 1.87 8.30
C ILE A 375 35.44 3.04 7.45
N VAL A 376 36.56 2.92 6.72
CA VAL A 376 37.05 3.97 5.81
C VAL A 376 36.05 4.23 4.68
N ASN A 377 35.48 3.19 4.09
CA ASN A 377 34.46 3.32 3.04
C ASN A 377 33.17 3.95 3.56
N ILE A 378 32.77 3.64 4.81
CA ILE A 378 31.61 4.23 5.47
C ILE A 378 31.80 5.73 5.69
N GLU A 379 32.95 6.16 6.21
CA GLU A 379 33.25 7.58 6.41
C GLU A 379 33.29 8.36 5.09
N GLN A 380 33.81 7.76 4.02
CA GLN A 380 33.81 8.38 2.70
C GLN A 380 32.38 8.53 2.14
N THR A 381 31.54 7.53 2.30
CA THR A 381 30.14 7.57 1.86
C THR A 381 29.32 8.58 2.67
N ILE A 382 29.59 8.70 3.98
CA ILE A 382 28.94 9.73 4.82
C ILE A 382 29.31 11.13 4.32
N ARG A 383 30.59 11.41 4.07
CA ARG A 383 31.06 12.71 3.55
C ARG A 383 30.45 13.03 2.18
N ASN A 384 30.37 12.04 1.29
CA ASN A 384 29.72 12.21 -0.01
C ASN A 384 28.22 12.56 0.13
N ASN A 385 27.53 11.92 1.05
CA ASN A 385 26.10 12.20 1.32
C ASN A 385 25.86 13.57 1.93
N GLU A 386 26.79 14.10 2.75
CA GLU A 386 26.70 15.49 3.25
C GLU A 386 26.78 16.52 2.12
N LEU A 387 27.65 16.28 1.13
CA LEU A 387 27.74 17.13 -0.07
C LEU A 387 26.44 17.06 -0.90
N LEU A 388 25.91 15.86 -1.12
CA LEU A 388 24.66 15.65 -1.86
C LEU A 388 23.46 16.29 -1.14
N LEU A 389 23.40 16.27 0.19
CA LEU A 389 22.37 16.94 0.98
C LEU A 389 22.43 18.47 0.83
N THR A 390 23.64 19.03 0.74
CA THR A 390 23.82 20.47 0.48
C THR A 390 23.31 20.85 -0.90
N GLU A 391 23.65 20.07 -1.93
CA GLU A 391 23.14 20.26 -3.29
C GLU A 391 21.61 20.14 -3.36
N LEU A 392 21.04 19.16 -2.64
CA LEU A 392 19.59 18.98 -2.54
C LEU A 392 18.89 20.21 -1.94
N SER A 393 19.50 20.84 -0.93
CA SER A 393 18.95 22.03 -0.30
C SER A 393 18.92 23.23 -1.27
N LEU A 394 19.96 23.38 -2.10
CA LEU A 394 20.04 24.43 -3.13
C LEU A 394 18.99 24.21 -4.22
N LEU A 395 18.80 22.99 -4.68
CA LEU A 395 17.75 22.66 -5.67
C LEU A 395 16.35 22.92 -5.11
N ARG A 396 16.11 22.62 -3.83
CA ARG A 396 14.84 22.91 -3.16
C ARG A 396 14.54 24.40 -3.10
N GLU A 397 15.55 25.21 -2.79
CA GLU A 397 15.42 26.67 -2.78
C GLU A 397 15.10 27.20 -4.19
N LYS A 398 15.80 26.69 -5.22
CA LYS A 398 15.54 27.02 -6.63
C LYS A 398 14.10 26.69 -7.04
N ILE A 399 13.59 25.52 -6.66
CA ILE A 399 12.19 25.12 -6.91
C ILE A 399 11.22 26.13 -6.26
N ALA A 400 11.44 26.50 -5.00
CA ALA A 400 10.58 27.45 -4.29
C ALA A 400 10.55 28.83 -4.97
N ILE A 401 11.70 29.29 -5.48
CA ILE A 401 11.78 30.56 -6.24
C ILE A 401 10.99 30.44 -7.55
N LEU A 402 11.14 29.35 -8.31
CA LEU A 402 10.41 29.14 -9.56
C LEU A 402 8.90 29.04 -9.33
N GLU A 403 8.47 28.31 -8.32
CA GLU A 403 7.05 28.21 -7.94
C GLU A 403 6.46 29.59 -7.59
N SER A 404 7.18 30.39 -6.79
CA SER A 404 6.73 31.74 -6.42
C SER A 404 6.65 32.67 -7.64
N THR A 405 7.61 32.55 -8.56
CA THR A 405 7.66 33.33 -9.80
C THR A 405 6.47 33.00 -10.69
N ILE A 406 6.19 31.72 -10.90
CA ILE A 406 5.04 31.26 -11.70
C ILE A 406 3.73 31.72 -11.08
N LYS A 407 3.59 31.58 -9.74
CA LYS A 407 2.39 31.98 -9.00
C LYS A 407 2.12 33.48 -9.08
N ASN A 408 3.14 34.33 -8.89
CA ASN A 408 3.00 35.79 -8.92
C ASN A 408 2.57 36.29 -10.29
N HIS A 409 3.03 35.66 -11.38
CA HIS A 409 2.66 36.04 -12.73
C HIS A 409 1.33 35.43 -13.22
N SER A 410 0.83 34.39 -12.58
CA SER A 410 -0.42 33.74 -13.00
C SER A 410 -1.67 34.59 -12.73
N HIS A 411 -1.62 35.59 -11.84
CA HIS A 411 -2.72 36.47 -11.50
C HIS A 411 -2.87 37.70 -12.41
N GLU A 412 -1.92 37.96 -13.29
CA GLU A 412 -1.87 39.20 -14.09
C GLU A 412 -2.57 39.10 -15.46
N TYR A 413 -3.09 37.93 -15.86
CA TYR A 413 -3.51 37.70 -17.24
C TYR A 413 -4.96 37.21 -17.37
N GLU A 414 -5.66 37.75 -18.37
CA GLU A 414 -6.95 37.20 -18.81
C GLU A 414 -6.73 35.88 -19.57
N PHE A 415 -7.49 34.86 -19.20
CA PHE A 415 -7.45 33.55 -19.84
C PHE A 415 -8.67 33.36 -20.73
N GLU A 416 -8.46 33.00 -22.00
CA GLU A 416 -9.53 32.59 -22.90
C GLU A 416 -9.83 31.11 -22.69
N ARG A 417 -11.08 30.73 -22.42
CA ARG A 417 -11.52 29.35 -22.35
C ARG A 417 -11.83 28.79 -23.72
N LEU A 418 -11.15 27.73 -24.12
CA LEU A 418 -11.29 27.11 -25.44
C LEU A 418 -11.42 25.60 -25.30
N LYS A 419 -12.20 24.97 -26.20
CA LYS A 419 -12.18 23.52 -26.36
C LYS A 419 -10.98 23.12 -27.22
N VAL A 420 -10.32 22.02 -26.87
CA VAL A 420 -9.18 21.48 -27.63
C VAL A 420 -9.55 21.27 -29.10
N GLY A 421 -10.77 20.83 -29.39
CA GLY A 421 -11.26 20.66 -30.77
C GLY A 421 -11.38 21.96 -31.57
N ASN A 422 -11.37 23.14 -30.92
CA ASN A 422 -11.41 24.45 -31.57
C ASN A 422 -10.01 24.99 -31.92
N ILE A 423 -8.95 24.36 -31.43
CA ILE A 423 -7.55 24.79 -31.63
C ILE A 423 -6.66 23.71 -32.21
N ALA A 424 -7.10 22.43 -32.16
CA ALA A 424 -6.29 21.32 -32.60
C ALA A 424 -7.12 20.20 -33.24
N ILE A 425 -6.53 19.50 -34.20
CA ILE A 425 -7.09 18.28 -34.78
C ILE A 425 -6.71 17.11 -33.88
N VAL A 426 -7.71 16.36 -33.42
CA VAL A 426 -7.53 15.15 -32.61
C VAL A 426 -7.92 13.94 -33.46
N LYS A 427 -6.98 13.02 -33.67
CA LYS A 427 -7.18 11.77 -34.42
C LYS A 427 -6.69 10.56 -33.63
N SER A 428 -7.21 9.38 -33.96
CA SER A 428 -6.60 8.12 -33.52
C SER A 428 -5.35 7.84 -34.36
N GLY A 429 -4.34 7.26 -33.77
CA GLY A 429 -3.19 6.74 -34.52
C GLY A 429 -3.61 5.58 -35.44
N ASN A 430 -2.70 5.13 -36.27
CA ASN A 430 -2.91 4.10 -37.31
C ASN A 430 -2.41 2.74 -36.82
N LEU A 431 -3.09 1.67 -37.25
CA LEU A 431 -2.61 0.32 -37.03
C LEU A 431 -1.27 0.12 -37.76
N LEU A 432 -0.22 -0.32 -37.05
CA LEU A 432 1.02 -0.76 -37.61
C LEU A 432 1.09 -2.28 -37.59
N GLN A 433 1.34 -2.91 -38.73
CA GLN A 433 1.54 -4.36 -38.79
C GLN A 433 2.82 -4.75 -38.06
N LYS A 434 2.83 -5.87 -37.34
CA LYS A 434 3.98 -6.32 -36.53
C LYS A 434 5.29 -6.46 -37.35
N ASN A 435 5.20 -6.87 -38.62
CA ASN A 435 6.36 -7.02 -39.53
C ASN A 435 6.98 -5.67 -39.94
N ARG A 436 6.28 -4.54 -39.71
CA ARG A 436 6.79 -3.18 -40.00
C ARG A 436 7.36 -2.49 -38.77
N LEU A 437 7.22 -3.09 -37.59
CA LEU A 437 7.81 -2.59 -36.35
C LEU A 437 9.25 -3.11 -36.24
N LEU A 438 10.20 -2.21 -36.31
CA LEU A 438 11.62 -2.51 -36.27
C LEU A 438 12.19 -2.22 -34.87
N PRO A 439 13.24 -2.95 -34.44
CA PRO A 439 13.92 -2.65 -33.18
C PRO A 439 14.71 -1.34 -33.22
N THR A 440 15.18 -0.93 -34.41
CA THR A 440 15.89 0.33 -34.67
C THR A 440 15.43 0.89 -36.01
N GLY A 441 15.51 2.20 -36.22
CA GLY A 441 15.11 2.84 -37.47
C GLY A 441 15.01 4.36 -37.37
N PRO A 442 14.75 5.05 -38.49
CA PRO A 442 14.72 6.52 -38.51
C PRO A 442 13.47 7.13 -37.86
N ILE A 443 12.33 6.43 -37.85
CA ILE A 443 11.04 6.98 -37.42
C ILE A 443 10.58 6.27 -36.16
N PRO A 444 10.52 6.94 -34.99
CA PRO A 444 10.03 6.33 -33.78
C PRO A 444 8.53 6.05 -33.87
N VAL A 445 8.13 4.88 -33.35
CA VAL A 445 6.75 4.42 -33.27
C VAL A 445 6.25 4.57 -31.85
N TYR A 446 5.25 5.41 -31.66
CA TYR A 446 4.66 5.68 -30.36
C TYR A 446 3.42 4.82 -30.10
N GLY A 447 3.47 4.06 -29.01
CA GLY A 447 2.32 3.41 -28.40
C GLY A 447 1.80 4.18 -27.19
N GLY A 448 0.83 3.62 -26.45
CA GLY A 448 0.28 4.23 -25.24
C GLY A 448 1.32 4.54 -24.14
N ASN A 449 2.43 3.81 -24.14
CA ASN A 449 3.50 3.90 -23.13
C ASN A 449 4.77 4.65 -23.60
N GLY A 450 4.77 5.20 -24.81
CA GLY A 450 5.95 5.84 -25.40
C GLY A 450 6.44 5.11 -26.64
N VAL A 451 7.74 5.20 -26.94
CA VAL A 451 8.35 4.53 -28.10
C VAL A 451 8.34 3.02 -27.88
N ILE A 452 7.74 2.29 -28.82
CA ILE A 452 7.63 0.81 -28.79
C ILE A 452 8.52 0.14 -29.85
N GLY A 453 9.18 0.91 -30.71
CA GLY A 453 10.04 0.49 -31.81
C GLY A 453 10.14 1.58 -32.85
N TYR A 454 10.54 1.22 -34.05
CA TYR A 454 10.78 2.15 -35.15
C TYR A 454 10.10 1.68 -36.45
N ASN A 455 9.98 2.60 -37.41
CA ASN A 455 9.43 2.35 -38.73
C ASN A 455 10.27 3.12 -39.78
N ASN A 456 10.10 2.79 -41.03
CA ASN A 456 10.73 3.51 -42.15
C ASN A 456 9.85 4.63 -42.72
N GLU A 457 8.59 4.67 -42.36
CA GLU A 457 7.62 5.67 -42.83
C GLU A 457 7.02 6.45 -41.65
N ALA A 458 6.89 7.77 -41.82
CA ALA A 458 6.21 8.63 -40.90
C ALA A 458 4.72 8.77 -41.24
N MET A 459 3.85 8.90 -40.22
CA MET A 459 2.47 9.28 -40.44
C MET A 459 2.19 10.74 -40.07
N ALA A 460 3.07 11.36 -39.32
CA ALA A 460 2.99 12.76 -38.91
C ALA A 460 4.40 13.34 -38.77
N ASN A 461 4.50 14.68 -38.90
CA ASN A 461 5.75 15.42 -38.80
C ASN A 461 5.58 16.69 -37.95
N GLY A 462 6.73 17.31 -37.60
CA GLY A 462 6.78 18.55 -36.81
C GLY A 462 6.26 18.34 -35.39
N GLU A 463 5.65 19.37 -34.82
CA GLU A 463 5.14 19.33 -33.42
C GLU A 463 3.81 18.58 -33.32
N ASN A 464 3.75 17.63 -32.41
CA ASN A 464 2.56 16.83 -32.14
C ASN A 464 2.43 16.57 -30.63
N ILE A 465 1.20 16.30 -30.16
CA ILE A 465 0.94 15.80 -28.81
C ILE A 465 0.36 14.41 -28.94
N ILE A 466 0.89 13.46 -28.19
CA ILE A 466 0.41 12.07 -28.14
C ILE A 466 -0.26 11.84 -26.79
N ILE A 467 -1.44 11.21 -26.81
CA ILE A 467 -2.16 10.79 -25.59
C ILE A 467 -2.35 9.29 -25.64
N GLY A 468 -2.00 8.60 -24.56
CA GLY A 468 -2.30 7.19 -24.37
C GLY A 468 -3.81 6.95 -24.41
N LYS A 469 -4.28 6.12 -25.37
CA LYS A 469 -5.70 5.89 -25.59
C LYS A 469 -6.26 4.78 -24.72
N VAL A 470 -5.49 3.74 -24.44
CA VAL A 470 -5.91 2.52 -23.74
C VAL A 470 -4.87 2.06 -22.73
N GLY A 471 -5.30 1.24 -21.75
CA GLY A 471 -4.41 0.57 -20.80
C GLY A 471 -4.05 1.39 -19.56
N ALA A 472 -3.01 0.94 -18.83
CA ALA A 472 -2.60 1.51 -17.55
C ALA A 472 -2.20 2.99 -17.64
N LEU A 473 -1.61 3.42 -18.77
CA LEU A 473 -1.20 4.80 -19.04
C LEU A 473 -2.21 5.54 -19.95
N CYS A 474 -3.49 5.14 -19.93
CA CYS A 474 -4.55 5.86 -20.59
C CYS A 474 -4.63 7.29 -20.04
N GLY A 475 -4.60 8.29 -20.92
CA GLY A 475 -4.60 9.71 -20.54
C GLY A 475 -3.22 10.33 -20.34
N ASN A 476 -2.14 9.55 -20.41
CA ASN A 476 -0.77 10.10 -20.36
C ASN A 476 -0.50 10.95 -21.60
N VAL A 477 0.02 12.15 -21.40
CA VAL A 477 0.29 13.15 -22.45
C VAL A 477 1.78 13.26 -22.72
N ARG A 478 2.16 13.36 -23.99
CA ARG A 478 3.54 13.49 -24.42
C ARG A 478 3.67 14.48 -25.58
N TYR A 479 4.51 15.49 -25.44
CA TYR A 479 4.95 16.33 -26.55
C TYR A 479 6.04 15.62 -27.34
N VAL A 480 5.97 15.68 -28.67
CA VAL A 480 6.95 15.09 -29.59
C VAL A 480 7.17 16.01 -30.78
N GLN A 481 8.41 16.02 -31.26
CA GLN A 481 8.80 16.81 -32.42
C GLN A 481 9.56 15.93 -33.44
N GLY A 482 9.31 16.15 -34.71
CA GLY A 482 9.94 15.41 -35.80
C GLY A 482 8.98 14.47 -36.50
N ASP A 483 9.57 13.55 -37.28
CA ASP A 483 8.84 12.52 -38.00
C ASP A 483 8.51 11.35 -37.10
N ILE A 484 7.21 10.99 -37.02
CA ILE A 484 6.72 9.99 -36.08
C ILE A 484 5.66 9.07 -36.70
N TRP A 485 5.52 7.89 -36.11
CA TRP A 485 4.36 7.02 -36.29
C TRP A 485 3.65 6.84 -34.94
N VAL A 486 2.33 6.93 -34.94
CA VAL A 486 1.50 6.76 -33.73
C VAL A 486 0.56 5.59 -33.96
N THR A 487 0.59 4.62 -33.04
CA THR A 487 -0.28 3.43 -33.15
C THR A 487 -1.73 3.75 -32.77
N ASN A 488 -2.66 2.88 -33.16
CA ASN A 488 -4.08 2.97 -32.84
C ASN A 488 -4.41 2.90 -31.34
N ASN A 489 -3.43 2.55 -30.49
CA ASN A 489 -3.51 2.58 -29.02
C ASN A 489 -3.24 3.97 -28.42
N SER A 490 -3.04 4.97 -29.28
CA SER A 490 -2.81 6.36 -28.89
C SER A 490 -3.65 7.32 -29.74
N LEU A 491 -3.87 8.51 -29.20
CA LEU A 491 -4.41 9.65 -29.92
C LEU A 491 -3.29 10.59 -30.29
N ILE A 492 -3.37 11.22 -31.44
CA ILE A 492 -2.47 12.26 -31.91
C ILE A 492 -3.24 13.59 -32.01
N ILE A 493 -2.65 14.65 -31.50
CA ILE A 493 -3.16 16.01 -31.55
C ILE A 493 -2.19 16.87 -32.35
N LYS A 494 -2.69 17.48 -33.39
CA LYS A 494 -1.98 18.46 -34.21
C LYS A 494 -2.59 19.84 -33.99
N ASN A 495 -1.80 20.76 -33.44
CA ASN A 495 -2.22 22.16 -33.30
C ASN A 495 -2.31 22.83 -34.68
N TYR A 496 -3.46 23.43 -35.00
CA TYR A 496 -3.65 24.20 -36.23
C TYR A 496 -3.81 25.72 -35.97
N SER A 497 -3.67 26.14 -34.72
CA SER A 497 -3.79 27.54 -34.27
C SER A 497 -2.51 28.01 -33.57
N PRO A 498 -1.33 27.91 -34.19
CA PRO A 498 -0.06 28.24 -33.53
C PRO A 498 0.05 29.71 -33.16
N ASN A 499 -0.71 30.58 -33.81
CA ASN A 499 -0.82 32.02 -33.48
C ASN A 499 -1.65 32.30 -32.22
N LYS A 500 -2.30 31.29 -31.66
CA LYS A 500 -3.13 31.36 -30.47
C LYS A 500 -2.61 30.52 -29.33
N VAL A 501 -2.09 29.34 -29.63
CA VAL A 501 -1.64 28.38 -28.63
C VAL A 501 -0.33 27.73 -29.06
N LEU A 502 0.68 27.75 -28.18
CA LEU A 502 1.92 27.00 -28.40
C LEU A 502 1.68 25.52 -28.15
N THR A 503 2.15 24.67 -29.06
CA THR A 503 1.99 23.20 -28.92
C THR A 503 2.65 22.65 -27.64
N PRO A 504 3.89 23.05 -27.26
CA PRO A 504 4.50 22.62 -25.99
C PRO A 504 3.68 23.05 -24.77
N TYR A 505 3.16 24.29 -24.77
CA TYR A 505 2.32 24.79 -23.69
C TYR A 505 1.02 23.99 -23.56
N LEU A 506 0.35 23.71 -24.70
CA LEU A 506 -0.86 22.88 -24.73
C LEU A 506 -0.59 21.48 -24.20
N ALA A 507 0.57 20.89 -24.55
CA ALA A 507 0.96 19.57 -24.05
C ALA A 507 1.10 19.56 -22.53
N LYS A 508 1.81 20.55 -21.96
CA LYS A 508 1.96 20.70 -20.51
C LYS A 508 0.61 20.89 -19.83
N LEU A 509 -0.23 21.77 -20.38
CA LEU A 509 -1.57 22.04 -19.83
C LEU A 509 -2.42 20.74 -19.83
N LEU A 510 -2.40 19.97 -20.91
CA LEU A 510 -3.12 18.70 -20.99
C LEU A 510 -2.54 17.65 -20.03
N SER A 511 -1.25 17.67 -19.75
CA SER A 511 -0.62 16.73 -18.81
C SER A 511 -1.04 16.96 -17.35
N THR A 512 -1.37 18.21 -16.98
CA THR A 512 -1.88 18.54 -15.63
C THR A 512 -3.33 18.12 -15.42
N LEU A 513 -4.07 17.92 -16.53
CA LEU A 513 -5.45 17.45 -16.47
C LEU A 513 -5.46 15.92 -16.31
N ASN A 514 -6.10 15.42 -15.29
CA ASN A 514 -6.30 13.97 -15.13
C ASN A 514 -7.23 13.45 -16.24
N LEU A 515 -6.69 13.32 -17.49
CA LEU A 515 -7.49 12.91 -18.65
C LEU A 515 -8.03 11.50 -18.52
N ARG A 516 -7.42 10.66 -17.68
CA ARG A 516 -7.90 9.30 -17.42
C ARG A 516 -9.30 9.28 -16.84
N ARG A 517 -9.71 10.30 -16.07
CA ARG A 517 -11.07 10.43 -15.53
C ARG A 517 -12.17 10.52 -16.62
N LEU A 518 -11.78 10.89 -17.85
CA LEU A 518 -12.68 10.97 -18.99
C LEU A 518 -12.82 9.62 -19.72
N ALA A 519 -11.99 8.62 -19.37
CA ALA A 519 -12.00 7.34 -20.03
C ALA A 519 -13.29 6.56 -19.77
N VAL A 520 -13.77 5.86 -20.77
CA VAL A 520 -14.97 5.02 -20.73
C VAL A 520 -14.59 3.54 -20.89
N GLY A 521 -15.50 2.65 -20.50
CA GLY A 521 -15.32 1.20 -20.58
C GLY A 521 -15.11 0.57 -19.21
N THR A 522 -15.77 -0.57 -18.95
CA THR A 522 -15.74 -1.29 -17.66
C THR A 522 -14.58 -2.27 -17.55
N ALA A 523 -14.27 -3.02 -18.61
CA ALA A 523 -13.20 -4.01 -18.62
C ALA A 523 -11.84 -3.40 -19.04
N GLN A 524 -11.86 -2.53 -20.04
CA GLN A 524 -10.67 -1.81 -20.50
C GLN A 524 -11.03 -0.35 -20.71
N GLN A 525 -10.47 0.52 -19.88
CA GLN A 525 -10.68 1.97 -20.02
C GLN A 525 -10.01 2.51 -21.29
N TYR A 526 -10.72 3.34 -22.02
CA TYR A 526 -10.17 4.01 -23.21
C TYR A 526 -10.70 5.43 -23.38
N LEU A 527 -9.91 6.27 -24.00
CA LEU A 527 -10.25 7.65 -24.39
C LEU A 527 -10.67 7.70 -25.86
N THR A 528 -11.66 8.52 -26.13
CA THR A 528 -12.14 8.81 -27.50
C THR A 528 -11.63 10.17 -27.97
N THR A 529 -11.57 10.34 -29.30
CA THR A 529 -11.25 11.65 -29.90
C THR A 529 -12.26 12.73 -29.51
N THR A 530 -13.53 12.36 -29.36
CA THR A 530 -14.61 13.27 -28.98
C THR A 530 -14.44 13.79 -27.56
N GLN A 531 -14.05 12.95 -26.62
CA GLN A 531 -13.78 13.36 -25.25
C GLN A 531 -12.64 14.38 -25.20
N ILE A 532 -11.52 14.11 -25.87
CA ILE A 532 -10.38 15.02 -25.90
C ILE A 532 -10.73 16.35 -26.61
N LYS A 533 -11.50 16.32 -27.71
CA LYS A 533 -11.97 17.53 -28.39
C LYS A 533 -12.81 18.43 -27.49
N ASN A 534 -13.57 17.85 -26.55
CA ASN A 534 -14.42 18.57 -25.63
C ASN A 534 -13.72 19.03 -24.35
N VAL A 535 -12.46 18.68 -24.14
CA VAL A 535 -11.67 19.19 -23.01
C VAL A 535 -11.56 20.71 -23.12
N GLU A 536 -11.96 21.41 -22.07
CA GLU A 536 -11.80 22.85 -21.96
C GLU A 536 -10.46 23.20 -21.34
N VAL A 537 -9.76 24.13 -21.95
CA VAL A 537 -8.47 24.64 -21.53
C VAL A 537 -8.52 26.17 -21.43
N SER A 538 -7.83 26.70 -20.43
CA SER A 538 -7.71 28.15 -20.22
C SER A 538 -6.36 28.62 -20.77
N ILE A 539 -6.39 29.45 -21.79
CA ILE A 539 -5.23 29.84 -22.58
C ILE A 539 -4.92 31.33 -22.33
N PRO A 540 -3.74 31.70 -21.81
CA PRO A 540 -3.32 33.07 -21.69
C PRO A 540 -2.75 33.60 -23.03
N PRO A 541 -2.46 34.92 -23.15
CA PRO A 541 -1.80 35.48 -24.33
C PRO A 541 -0.50 34.76 -24.69
N LEU A 542 -0.15 34.70 -25.99
CA LEU A 542 1.04 33.98 -26.49
C LEU A 542 2.35 34.39 -25.77
N THR A 543 2.53 35.69 -25.51
CA THR A 543 3.72 36.18 -24.79
C THR A 543 3.84 35.58 -23.39
N THR A 544 2.72 35.35 -22.75
CA THR A 544 2.62 34.68 -21.43
C THR A 544 2.88 33.18 -21.56
N GLN A 545 2.36 32.55 -22.59
CA GLN A 545 2.61 31.12 -22.83
C GLN A 545 4.11 30.84 -23.04
N TYR A 546 4.84 31.71 -23.77
CA TYR A 546 6.29 31.58 -23.92
C TYR A 546 7.02 31.65 -22.59
N LYS A 547 6.69 32.65 -21.74
CA LYS A 547 7.30 32.80 -20.41
C LYS A 547 6.98 31.59 -19.51
N LEU A 548 5.71 31.21 -19.43
CA LEU A 548 5.26 30.06 -18.63
C LEU A 548 5.93 28.76 -19.11
N ASN A 549 6.05 28.57 -20.42
CA ASN A 549 6.68 27.37 -20.94
C ASN A 549 8.17 27.28 -20.54
N ILE A 550 8.91 28.37 -20.62
CA ILE A 550 10.32 28.44 -20.17
C ILE A 550 10.42 28.11 -18.68
N TRP A 551 9.60 28.74 -17.82
CA TRP A 551 9.65 28.51 -16.38
C TRP A 551 9.22 27.09 -15.99
N LEU A 552 8.21 26.54 -16.68
CA LEU A 552 7.78 25.16 -16.47
C LEU A 552 8.85 24.14 -16.92
N ASP A 553 9.55 24.40 -18.06
CA ASP A 553 10.66 23.57 -18.50
C ASP A 553 11.82 23.61 -17.49
N GLU A 554 12.12 24.80 -16.95
CA GLU A 554 13.15 24.94 -15.93
C GLU A 554 12.75 24.25 -14.61
N LEU A 555 11.47 24.31 -14.22
CA LEU A 555 10.95 23.62 -13.07
C LEU A 555 11.02 22.11 -13.24
N ASP A 556 10.56 21.58 -14.38
CA ASP A 556 10.60 20.15 -14.71
C ASP A 556 12.04 19.62 -14.69
N ASN A 557 12.99 20.33 -15.30
CA ASN A 557 14.41 19.97 -15.29
C ASN A 557 15.00 19.99 -13.86
N THR A 558 14.62 20.98 -13.06
CA THR A 558 15.09 21.09 -11.66
C THR A 558 14.50 19.99 -10.79
N LEU A 559 13.24 19.63 -10.99
CA LEU A 559 12.58 18.51 -10.32
C LEU A 559 13.20 17.16 -10.71
N GLU A 560 13.57 16.99 -11.99
CA GLU A 560 14.26 15.78 -12.44
C GLU A 560 15.64 15.64 -11.78
N GLN A 561 16.43 16.73 -11.74
CA GLN A 561 17.72 16.75 -11.03
C GLN A 561 17.53 16.44 -9.54
N TYR A 562 16.53 17.04 -8.89
CA TYR A 562 16.20 16.78 -7.49
C TYR A 562 15.86 15.31 -7.23
N ASN A 563 15.04 14.71 -8.08
CA ASN A 563 14.66 13.28 -7.97
C ASN A 563 15.85 12.35 -8.21
N ASN A 564 16.69 12.64 -9.20
CA ASN A 564 17.91 11.87 -9.48
C ASN A 564 18.89 11.92 -8.30
N LEU A 565 19.02 13.07 -7.65
CA LEU A 565 19.86 13.23 -6.48
C LEU A 565 19.31 12.46 -5.27
N ILE A 566 18.00 12.48 -5.06
CA ILE A 566 17.35 11.65 -4.03
C ILE A 566 17.60 10.17 -4.31
N GLU A 567 17.43 9.72 -5.55
CA GLU A 567 17.65 8.32 -5.92
C GLU A 567 19.11 7.91 -5.65
N LYS A 568 20.07 8.77 -5.96
CA LYS A 568 21.49 8.55 -5.65
C LYS A 568 21.72 8.41 -4.15
N ILE A 569 21.21 9.35 -3.33
CA ILE A 569 21.33 9.28 -1.86
C ILE A 569 20.71 7.99 -1.31
N MET A 570 19.57 7.58 -1.86
CA MET A 570 18.89 6.34 -1.44
C MET A 570 19.68 5.09 -1.81
N ASN A 571 20.35 5.08 -2.98
CA ASN A 571 21.19 4.00 -3.42
C ASN A 571 22.49 3.94 -2.59
N ASP A 572 23.16 5.07 -2.36
CA ASP A 572 24.33 5.17 -1.50
C ASP A 572 24.02 4.69 -0.06
N LYS A 573 22.87 5.08 0.47
CA LYS A 573 22.39 4.61 1.77
C LYS A 573 22.15 3.09 1.79
N ARG A 574 21.62 2.52 0.69
CA ARG A 574 21.41 1.07 0.55
C ARG A 574 22.74 0.35 0.49
N GLU A 575 23.68 0.83 -0.32
CA GLU A 575 25.02 0.28 -0.45
C GLU A 575 25.81 0.38 0.88
N LEU A 576 25.73 1.52 1.56
CA LEU A 576 26.31 1.68 2.90
C LEU A 576 25.75 0.64 3.87
N LYS A 577 24.44 0.43 3.83
CA LYS A 577 23.75 -0.54 4.67
C LYS A 577 24.19 -1.97 4.31
N GLU A 578 24.29 -2.30 3.03
CA GLU A 578 24.76 -3.61 2.57
C GLU A 578 26.23 -3.84 2.94
N ASN A 579 27.08 -2.82 2.82
CA ASN A 579 28.48 -2.91 3.20
C ASN A 579 28.67 -3.02 4.71
N LEU A 580 27.87 -2.29 5.51
CA LEU A 580 27.79 -2.45 6.97
C LEU A 580 27.37 -3.89 7.34
N TYR A 581 26.37 -4.44 6.66
CA TYR A 581 25.93 -5.81 6.92
C TYR A 581 26.94 -6.84 6.45
N LYS A 582 27.59 -6.65 5.30
CA LYS A 582 28.68 -7.54 4.86
C LYS A 582 29.83 -7.50 5.86
N GLY A 583 30.21 -6.32 6.33
CA GLY A 583 31.25 -6.18 7.37
C GLY A 583 30.86 -6.81 8.71
N LEU A 584 29.58 -6.73 9.10
CA LEU A 584 29.04 -7.35 10.31
C LEU A 584 28.76 -8.86 10.16
N LEU A 585 28.55 -9.35 8.91
CA LEU A 585 28.24 -10.75 8.61
C LEU A 585 29.51 -11.59 8.35
N ILE A 586 30.66 -10.94 8.21
CA ILE A 586 31.97 -11.62 8.09
C ILE A 586 32.60 -11.84 9.48
N GLU A 587 32.05 -11.26 10.53
CA GLU A 587 32.32 -11.58 11.91
C GLU A 587 31.29 -12.57 12.48
#